data_33c38b3533bfc0f381611571a2566c1d
#
_entry.id   33c38b3533bfc0f381611571a2566c1d
#
_cell.length_a   1.000
_cell.length_b   1.000
_cell.length_c   1.000
_cell.angle_alpha   90.00
_cell.angle_beta   90.00
_cell.angle_gamma   90.00
#
_symmetry.space_group_name_H-M   'P 1'
#
loop_
_entity.id
_entity.type
_entity.pdbx_description
1 polymer ?
#
loop_
_entity_poly.entity_id
_entity_poly.type
_entity_poly.pdbx_seq_one_letter_code
_entity_poly.pdbx_strand_id
1 'polypeptide(L)'
;MTDWSEKFNVLKSGQTEPVNFKQWRWAIEESKTKGTLQLNVRLFSLPKTEGGYSGPTKNGFIIPINDLEELQSIKLFLKDAFEAAEKYLK
;
A
#
# COMPACT_ATOMS: atom_id res chain seq x y z
N MET A 1 3.91 11.19 -17.92
CA MET A 1 3.42 10.50 -16.73
C MET A 1 4.25 10.92 -15.53
N THR A 2 3.59 11.29 -14.45
CA THR A 2 4.31 11.76 -13.27
C THR A 2 4.91 10.58 -12.53
N ASP A 3 6.20 10.61 -12.33
CA ASP A 3 6.89 9.61 -11.55
C ASP A 3 6.67 9.90 -10.06
N TRP A 4 6.21 8.90 -9.31
CA TRP A 4 6.01 9.04 -7.87
C TRP A 4 7.29 9.44 -7.14
N SER A 5 8.44 8.99 -7.62
CA SER A 5 9.72 9.31 -7.01
C SER A 5 10.06 10.80 -7.08
N GLU A 6 9.42 11.57 -7.97
CA GLU A 6 9.62 13.00 -8.05
C GLU A 6 8.95 13.75 -6.89
N LYS A 7 7.85 13.21 -6.36
CA LYS A 7 7.07 13.85 -5.30
C LYS A 7 7.33 13.29 -3.91
N PHE A 8 7.72 12.02 -3.84
CA PHE A 8 7.86 11.31 -2.58
C PHE A 8 9.17 10.54 -2.52
N ASN A 9 9.75 10.51 -1.32
CA ASN A 9 10.87 9.62 -1.01
C ASN A 9 10.30 8.38 -0.35
N VAL A 10 10.65 7.21 -0.84
CA VAL A 10 10.27 5.96 -0.19
C VAL A 10 11.27 5.67 0.91
N LEU A 11 10.82 5.68 2.14
CA LEU A 11 11.67 5.42 3.30
C LEU A 11 11.81 3.94 3.60
N LYS A 12 10.74 3.19 3.41
CA LYS A 12 10.73 1.75 3.60
C LYS A 12 9.56 1.15 2.84
N SER A 13 9.73 -0.08 2.37
CA SER A 13 8.66 -0.77 1.65
C SER A 13 8.68 -2.26 1.93
N GLY A 14 7.58 -2.91 1.61
CA GLY A 14 7.44 -4.36 1.74
C GLY A 14 6.39 -4.87 0.79
N GLN A 15 6.27 -6.18 0.70
CA GLN A 15 5.34 -6.80 -0.24
C GLN A 15 5.00 -8.21 0.19
N THR A 16 3.84 -8.68 -0.29
CA THR A 16 3.41 -10.07 -0.08
C THR A 16 3.96 -10.97 -1.17
N GLU A 17 3.80 -12.29 -0.98
CA GLU A 17 4.04 -13.22 -2.06
C GLU A 17 2.98 -13.01 -3.16
N PRO A 18 3.35 -13.16 -4.43
CA PRO A 18 2.38 -13.01 -5.52
C PRO A 18 1.33 -14.11 -5.49
N VAL A 19 0.08 -13.74 -5.70
CA VAL A 19 -1.05 -14.69 -5.81
C VAL A 19 -1.86 -14.30 -7.03
N ASN A 20 -2.07 -15.24 -7.94
CA ASN A 20 -2.84 -15.02 -9.18
C ASN A 20 -2.36 -13.80 -9.97
N PHE A 21 -1.04 -13.66 -10.12
CA PHE A 21 -0.42 -12.56 -10.84
C PHE A 21 -0.68 -11.19 -10.23
N LYS A 22 -0.96 -11.16 -8.91
CA LYS A 22 -1.15 -9.93 -8.17
C LYS A 22 -0.33 -9.96 -6.89
N GLN A 23 0.07 -8.79 -6.43
CA GLN A 23 0.92 -8.66 -5.26
C GLN A 23 0.58 -7.38 -4.53
N TRP A 24 0.34 -7.49 -3.23
CA TRP A 24 0.16 -6.30 -2.40
C TRP A 24 1.52 -5.74 -2.03
N ARG A 25 1.65 -4.42 -2.19
CA ARG A 25 2.86 -3.69 -1.81
C ARG A 25 2.49 -2.53 -0.92
N TRP A 26 3.35 -2.23 0.05
CA TRP A 26 3.21 -1.06 0.89
C TRP A 26 4.51 -0.28 0.89
N ALA A 27 4.39 1.04 1.10
CA ALA A 27 5.55 1.91 1.20
C ALA A 27 5.27 3.03 2.19
N ILE A 28 6.27 3.37 2.98
CA ILE A 28 6.23 4.57 3.82
C ILE A 28 6.92 5.65 3.00
N GLU A 29 6.17 6.69 2.69
CA GLU A 29 6.60 7.75 1.78
C GLU A 29 6.64 9.09 2.49
N GLU A 30 7.66 9.89 2.19
CA GLU A 30 7.78 11.24 2.71
C GLU A 30 7.62 12.22 1.56
N SER A 31 6.74 13.23 1.73
CA SER A 31 6.57 14.28 0.74
C SER A 31 7.83 15.14 0.69
N LYS A 32 8.41 15.30 -0.50
CA LYS A 32 9.60 16.13 -0.70
C LYS A 32 9.33 17.61 -0.48
N THR A 33 8.09 18.04 -0.66
CA THR A 33 7.73 19.44 -0.53
C THR A 33 7.21 19.80 0.86
N LYS A 34 6.46 18.90 1.50
CA LYS A 34 5.81 19.18 2.78
C LYS A 34 6.45 18.49 3.98
N GLY A 35 7.29 17.49 3.75
CA GLY A 35 7.89 16.72 4.82
C GLY A 35 6.92 15.84 5.59
N THR A 36 5.70 15.67 5.10
CA THR A 36 4.70 14.82 5.74
C THR A 36 4.88 13.37 5.32
N LEU A 37 4.46 12.45 6.19
CA LEU A 37 4.57 11.02 5.95
C LEU A 37 3.22 10.42 5.58
N GLN A 38 3.26 9.38 4.77
CA GLN A 38 2.07 8.59 4.45
C GLN A 38 2.43 7.14 4.24
N LEU A 39 1.45 6.27 4.52
CA LEU A 39 1.54 4.85 4.19
C LEU A 39 0.72 4.61 2.93
N ASN A 40 1.36 4.12 1.89
CA ASN A 40 0.72 3.80 0.62
C ASN A 40 0.63 2.27 0.52
N VAL A 41 -0.59 1.76 0.38
CA VAL A 41 -0.84 0.33 0.20
C VAL A 41 -1.51 0.16 -1.15
N ARG A 42 -0.93 -0.69 -2.02
CA ARG A 42 -1.40 -0.81 -3.39
C ARG A 42 -1.30 -2.24 -3.89
N LEU A 43 -2.34 -2.67 -4.61
CA LEU A 43 -2.30 -3.95 -5.31
C LEU A 43 -1.62 -3.74 -6.65
N PHE A 44 -0.58 -4.53 -6.90
CA PHE A 44 0.15 -4.49 -8.18
C PHE A 44 -0.25 -5.68 -9.03
N SER A 45 -0.33 -5.45 -10.32
CA SER A 45 -0.55 -6.49 -11.30
C SER A 45 0.80 -6.94 -11.85
N LEU A 46 1.02 -8.25 -11.92
CA LEU A 46 2.22 -8.82 -12.51
C LEU A 46 1.88 -9.34 -13.91
N PRO A 47 2.83 -9.34 -14.84
CA PRO A 47 2.53 -9.77 -16.21
C PRO A 47 2.21 -11.26 -16.25
N LYS A 48 1.09 -11.62 -16.88
CA LYS A 48 0.69 -13.01 -17.09
C LYS A 48 1.37 -13.62 -18.29
N THR A 49 1.75 -12.76 -19.24
CA THR A 49 2.43 -13.15 -20.45
C THR A 49 3.53 -12.14 -20.75
N GLU A 50 4.47 -12.50 -21.60
CA GLU A 50 5.47 -11.56 -22.05
C GLU A 50 4.79 -10.36 -22.74
N GLY A 51 5.16 -9.15 -22.29
CA GLY A 51 4.54 -7.94 -22.78
C GLY A 51 3.22 -7.57 -22.13
N GLY A 52 2.75 -8.35 -21.13
CA GLY A 52 1.53 -8.05 -20.39
C GLY A 52 1.71 -6.88 -19.44
N TYR A 53 0.59 -6.32 -18.99
CA TYR A 53 0.63 -5.18 -18.07
C TYR A 53 1.29 -5.53 -16.74
N SER A 54 2.17 -4.67 -16.30
CA SER A 54 2.82 -4.77 -15.00
C SER A 54 2.82 -3.39 -14.36
N GLY A 55 2.35 -3.30 -13.13
CA GLY A 55 2.35 -2.02 -12.42
C GLY A 55 1.21 -1.91 -11.42
N PRO A 56 1.04 -0.71 -10.83
CA PRO A 56 0.00 -0.49 -9.83
C PRO A 56 -1.39 -0.53 -10.45
N THR A 57 -2.36 -1.02 -9.66
CA THR A 57 -3.77 -1.00 -10.03
C THR A 57 -4.46 0.13 -9.26
N LYS A 58 -5.76 0.31 -9.49
CA LYS A 58 -6.56 1.27 -8.74
C LYS A 58 -6.88 0.79 -7.31
N ASN A 59 -6.65 -0.48 -7.03
CA ASN A 59 -6.96 -1.03 -5.71
C ASN A 59 -5.87 -0.69 -4.71
N GLY A 60 -6.25 -0.02 -3.65
CA GLY A 60 -5.32 0.37 -2.62
C GLY A 60 -5.82 1.61 -1.88
N PHE A 61 -5.02 2.07 -0.96
CA PHE A 61 -5.37 3.24 -0.15
C PHE A 61 -4.11 3.91 0.37
N ILE A 62 -4.27 5.17 0.77
CA ILE A 62 -3.20 5.95 1.35
C ILE A 62 -3.66 6.44 2.71
N ILE A 63 -2.84 6.23 3.74
CA ILE A 63 -3.12 6.66 5.09
C ILE A 63 -2.09 7.71 5.49
N PRO A 64 -2.53 8.97 5.78
CA PRO A 64 -1.60 9.97 6.30
C PRO A 64 -1.08 9.53 7.67
N ILE A 65 0.20 9.73 7.91
CA ILE A 65 0.82 9.43 9.20
C ILE A 65 1.14 10.76 9.88
N ASN A 66 0.28 11.17 10.81
CA ASN A 66 0.46 12.44 11.50
C ASN A 66 1.12 12.26 12.86
N ASP A 67 0.67 11.26 13.62
CA ASP A 67 1.25 10.97 14.93
C ASP A 67 1.07 9.48 15.24
N LEU A 68 1.76 9.02 16.27
CA LEU A 68 1.76 7.61 16.65
C LEU A 68 0.40 7.17 17.17
N GLU A 69 -0.29 8.02 17.90
CA GLU A 69 -1.60 7.68 18.49
C GLU A 69 -2.63 7.42 17.39
N GLU A 70 -2.68 8.30 16.39
CA GLU A 70 -3.58 8.13 15.25
C GLU A 70 -3.23 6.86 14.48
N LEU A 71 -1.95 6.61 14.26
CA LEU A 71 -1.51 5.41 13.55
C LEU A 71 -1.92 4.14 14.29
N GLN A 72 -1.79 4.11 15.60
CA GLN A 72 -2.20 2.96 16.40
C GLN A 72 -3.71 2.74 16.35
N SER A 73 -4.48 3.82 16.34
CA SER A 73 -5.93 3.75 16.21
C SER A 73 -6.34 3.13 14.87
N ILE A 74 -5.70 3.55 13.79
CA ILE A 74 -5.95 2.99 12.46
C ILE A 74 -5.54 1.53 12.40
N LYS A 75 -4.44 1.17 13.02
CA LYS A 75 -3.97 -0.22 13.09
C LYS A 75 -5.01 -1.13 13.74
N LEU A 76 -5.59 -0.70 14.86
CA LEU A 76 -6.62 -1.46 15.54
C LEU A 76 -7.88 -1.59 14.69
N PHE A 77 -8.26 -0.51 14.03
CA PHE A 77 -9.42 -0.49 13.13
C PHE A 77 -9.25 -1.51 12.01
N LEU A 78 -8.09 -1.54 11.37
CA LEU A 78 -7.81 -2.49 10.30
C LEU A 78 -7.74 -3.92 10.81
N LYS A 79 -7.19 -4.13 12.00
CA LYS A 79 -7.13 -5.45 12.61
C LYS A 79 -8.54 -6.02 12.80
N ASP A 80 -9.47 -5.21 13.32
CA ASP A 80 -10.84 -5.64 13.50
C ASP A 80 -11.51 -5.99 12.18
N ALA A 81 -11.25 -5.19 11.15
CA ALA A 81 -11.80 -5.44 9.82
C ALA A 81 -11.29 -6.76 9.23
N PHE A 82 -9.99 -7.03 9.37
CA PHE A 82 -9.42 -8.27 8.88
C PHE A 82 -9.93 -9.49 9.64
N GLU A 83 -10.05 -9.39 10.95
CA GLU A 83 -10.59 -10.48 11.76
C GLU A 83 -12.05 -10.80 11.38
N ALA A 84 -12.84 -9.76 11.14
CA ALA A 84 -14.21 -9.94 10.67
C ALA A 84 -14.26 -10.61 9.30
N ALA A 85 -13.40 -10.17 8.38
CA ALA A 85 -13.35 -10.75 7.03
C ALA A 85 -12.98 -12.24 7.05
N GLU A 86 -12.06 -12.63 7.91
CA GLU A 86 -11.64 -14.03 8.03
C GLU A 86 -12.80 -14.96 8.38
N LYS A 87 -13.75 -14.47 9.18
CA LYS A 87 -14.91 -15.27 9.57
C LYS A 87 -15.82 -15.62 8.40
N TYR A 88 -15.84 -14.77 7.39
CA TYR A 88 -16.67 -14.97 6.21
C TYR A 88 -16.02 -15.84 5.14
N LEU A 89 -14.72 -16.10 5.26
CA LEU A 89 -13.97 -16.90 4.29
C LEU A 89 -13.81 -18.37 4.70
N LYS A 90 -14.32 -18.74 5.83
CA LYS A 90 -14.27 -20.14 6.31
C LYS A 90 -15.42 -20.97 5.80
#